data_9d6fb045acdeac15664fbf61dd998e09
#
_entry.id   9d6fb045acdeac15664fbf61dd998e09
#
_cell.length_a   1.000
_cell.length_b   1.000
_cell.length_c   1.000
_cell.angle_alpha   90.00
_cell.angle_beta   90.00
_cell.angle_gamma   90.00
#
_symmetry.space_group_name_H-M   'P 1'
#
loop_
_entity.id
_entity.type
_entity.pdbx_description
1 polymer ?
#
loop_
_entity_poly.entity_id
_entity_poly.type
_entity_poly.pdbx_seq_one_letter_code
_entity_poly.pdbx_strand_id
1 'polypeptide(L)'
;MYLKILLLSICFAGTICPSFAQQKDVIDILHADTYAVNMKSNIDSLLGNVRLKHKNMLMFCDKLYNHRDSNYVEAFGNVHVIQNDTLNLWGDFMLYNGNTEFAKVRDNVIMKDPKITLTTDFLDYDAANRVGYYFNKGTIKDSINTLISDIGYYYLPINEMFFKDSVKVYTPEYTMYSDTLKYQTETKVITILGPTNIYGDNRTLYSENGWYNSLTSHAELYKNNHLTYNEYLGRADTLIVDSLSGKAIMHQNIHLYDTVNNVIVEGNYGEVTKNNDYAYVTERAQLILVGKTDSLFVHGDTLSSSKDSLGNNVLKAYYNTKFFNPDLQGICDSMIFPVADSTVYLFGT
;
A
#
# COMPACT_ATOMS: atom_id res chain seq x y z
N MET A 1 -19.17 -88.15 20.82
CA MET A 1 -18.93 -86.80 21.20
C MET A 1 -18.13 -86.14 20.05
N TYR A 2 -18.80 -85.42 19.15
CA TYR A 2 -18.26 -84.97 17.86
C TYR A 2 -17.69 -83.58 17.97
N LEU A 3 -16.38 -83.46 17.67
CA LEU A 3 -15.69 -82.18 17.58
C LEU A 3 -15.84 -81.59 16.16
N LYS A 4 -16.58 -80.51 15.97
CA LYS A 4 -16.70 -79.80 14.70
C LYS A 4 -15.54 -78.81 14.53
N ILE A 5 -14.67 -79.07 13.55
CA ILE A 5 -13.63 -78.18 13.10
C ILE A 5 -14.28 -77.18 12.13
N LEU A 6 -14.27 -75.90 12.50
CA LEU A 6 -14.73 -74.80 11.67
C LEU A 6 -13.56 -74.22 10.86
N LEU A 7 -13.53 -74.47 9.55
CA LEU A 7 -12.55 -73.90 8.62
C LEU A 7 -12.95 -72.47 8.29
N LEU A 8 -12.16 -71.51 8.75
CA LEU A 8 -12.28 -70.09 8.44
C LEU A 8 -11.52 -69.79 7.14
N SER A 9 -12.27 -69.63 6.03
CA SER A 9 -11.71 -69.21 4.73
C SER A 9 -11.51 -67.69 4.76
N ILE A 10 -10.25 -67.21 4.84
CA ILE A 10 -9.90 -65.82 4.69
C ILE A 10 -9.76 -65.52 3.21
N CYS A 11 -10.79 -64.84 2.63
CA CYS A 11 -10.72 -64.24 1.31
C CYS A 11 -9.85 -62.99 1.39
N PHE A 12 -8.63 -63.08 0.87
CA PHE A 12 -7.76 -61.92 0.63
C PHE A 12 -8.29 -61.20 -0.61
N ALA A 13 -9.20 -60.22 -0.42
CA ALA A 13 -9.58 -59.28 -1.47
C ALA A 13 -8.45 -58.24 -1.62
N GLY A 14 -7.53 -58.50 -2.53
CA GLY A 14 -6.53 -57.56 -2.95
C GLY A 14 -7.20 -56.34 -3.61
N THR A 15 -7.33 -55.23 -2.90
CA THR A 15 -7.69 -53.94 -3.48
C THR A 15 -6.57 -53.47 -4.40
N ILE A 16 -6.73 -53.70 -5.71
CA ILE A 16 -5.92 -53.06 -6.73
C ILE A 16 -6.30 -51.56 -6.69
N CYS A 17 -5.53 -50.76 -5.92
CA CYS A 17 -5.57 -49.31 -6.09
C CYS A 17 -5.06 -49.01 -7.51
N PRO A 18 -5.88 -48.42 -8.40
CA PRO A 18 -5.36 -47.91 -9.65
C PRO A 18 -4.35 -46.84 -9.31
N SER A 19 -3.07 -47.12 -9.55
CA SER A 19 -2.02 -46.10 -9.57
C SER A 19 -2.35 -45.20 -10.75
N PHE A 20 -3.05 -44.09 -10.54
CA PHE A 20 -3.11 -43.03 -11.54
C PHE A 20 -1.69 -42.53 -11.72
N ALA A 21 -1.01 -42.98 -12.73
CA ALA A 21 0.19 -42.37 -13.22
C ALA A 21 -0.18 -40.92 -13.52
N GLN A 22 0.31 -40.00 -12.72
CA GLN A 22 0.12 -38.57 -12.94
C GLN A 22 0.72 -38.29 -14.31
N GLN A 23 -0.14 -38.03 -15.30
CA GLN A 23 0.30 -37.71 -16.65
C GLN A 23 1.17 -36.46 -16.52
N LYS A 24 2.45 -36.57 -16.86
CA LYS A 24 3.40 -35.47 -16.79
C LYS A 24 2.92 -34.41 -17.77
N ASP A 25 2.51 -33.25 -17.28
CA ASP A 25 2.14 -32.12 -18.13
C ASP A 25 3.40 -31.68 -18.90
N VAL A 26 3.39 -31.90 -20.19
CA VAL A 26 4.51 -31.58 -21.08
C VAL A 26 4.19 -30.29 -21.84
N ILE A 27 5.22 -29.52 -22.15
CA ILE A 27 5.08 -28.34 -23.01
C ILE A 27 4.83 -28.82 -24.43
N ASP A 28 3.66 -28.48 -24.98
CA ASP A 28 3.25 -28.82 -26.35
C ASP A 28 3.77 -27.81 -27.34
N ILE A 29 4.46 -28.27 -28.39
CA ILE A 29 4.89 -27.44 -29.52
C ILE A 29 3.74 -27.42 -30.53
N LEU A 30 3.17 -26.23 -30.76
CA LEU A 30 2.03 -26.05 -31.68
C LEU A 30 2.48 -25.67 -33.07
N HIS A 31 3.57 -24.86 -33.19
CA HIS A 31 4.09 -24.39 -34.47
C HIS A 31 5.53 -23.92 -34.38
N ALA A 32 6.28 -24.08 -35.45
CA ALA A 32 7.52 -23.40 -35.78
C ALA A 32 7.74 -23.47 -37.32
N ASP A 33 8.34 -22.44 -37.91
CA ASP A 33 8.66 -22.47 -39.34
C ASP A 33 9.78 -23.49 -39.65
N THR A 34 10.71 -23.65 -38.72
CA THR A 34 11.78 -24.66 -38.77
C THR A 34 11.90 -25.38 -37.43
N TYR A 35 11.97 -26.71 -37.48
CA TYR A 35 12.13 -27.57 -36.33
C TYR A 35 13.28 -28.54 -36.55
N ALA A 36 14.39 -28.37 -35.84
CA ALA A 36 15.58 -29.20 -35.89
C ALA A 36 15.71 -30.04 -34.61
N VAL A 37 15.68 -31.37 -34.75
CA VAL A 37 15.79 -32.33 -33.64
C VAL A 37 17.24 -32.77 -33.50
N ASN A 38 17.82 -32.61 -32.33
CA ASN A 38 19.13 -33.15 -31.98
C ASN A 38 19.01 -34.41 -31.11
N MET A 39 19.21 -35.57 -31.70
CA MET A 39 19.05 -36.84 -31.04
C MET A 39 20.16 -37.14 -30.01
N LYS A 40 21.29 -36.42 -30.06
CA LYS A 40 22.41 -36.65 -29.13
C LYS A 40 22.30 -35.80 -27.87
N SER A 41 21.85 -34.57 -28.01
CA SER A 41 21.76 -33.61 -26.87
C SER A 41 20.38 -33.55 -26.24
N ASN A 42 19.35 -34.18 -26.83
CA ASN A 42 17.93 -34.06 -26.45
C ASN A 42 17.43 -32.64 -26.38
N ILE A 43 18.07 -31.73 -27.17
CA ILE A 43 17.69 -30.35 -27.28
C ILE A 43 17.20 -30.12 -28.73
N ASP A 44 15.97 -29.64 -28.85
CA ASP A 44 15.40 -29.25 -30.13
C ASP A 44 15.55 -27.74 -30.31
N SER A 45 15.79 -27.33 -31.56
CA SER A 45 15.86 -25.92 -31.95
C SER A 45 14.71 -25.58 -32.86
N LEU A 46 13.89 -24.60 -32.47
CA LEU A 46 12.73 -24.10 -33.18
C LEU A 46 13.01 -22.66 -33.62
N LEU A 47 12.69 -22.32 -34.87
CA LEU A 47 12.94 -21.00 -35.45
C LEU A 47 11.71 -20.53 -36.22
N GLY A 48 11.37 -19.26 -36.07
CA GLY A 48 10.32 -18.53 -36.78
C GLY A 48 8.91 -18.88 -36.32
N ASN A 49 8.15 -17.86 -35.92
CA ASN A 49 6.75 -17.95 -35.50
C ASN A 49 6.48 -19.08 -34.51
N VAL A 50 7.39 -19.31 -33.55
CA VAL A 50 7.29 -20.39 -32.57
C VAL A 50 6.09 -20.20 -31.68
N ARG A 51 5.27 -21.26 -31.53
CA ARG A 51 4.10 -21.27 -30.65
C ARG A 51 4.10 -22.52 -29.78
N LEU A 52 3.90 -22.33 -28.50
CA LEU A 52 3.83 -23.39 -27.50
C LEU A 52 2.56 -23.27 -26.69
N LYS A 53 2.14 -24.37 -26.11
CA LYS A 53 1.09 -24.42 -25.10
C LYS A 53 1.55 -25.24 -23.91
N HIS A 54 1.26 -24.74 -22.72
CA HIS A 54 1.38 -25.50 -21.50
C HIS A 54 0.21 -25.16 -20.57
N LYS A 55 -0.63 -26.16 -20.30
CA LYS A 55 -1.87 -25.97 -19.52
C LYS A 55 -2.73 -24.82 -20.09
N ASN A 56 -2.91 -23.75 -19.29
CA ASN A 56 -3.67 -22.53 -19.64
C ASN A 56 -2.81 -21.39 -20.16
N MET A 57 -1.55 -21.67 -20.52
CA MET A 57 -0.63 -20.70 -21.10
C MET A 57 -0.41 -20.96 -22.59
N LEU A 58 -0.43 -19.89 -23.38
CA LEU A 58 0.07 -19.83 -24.76
C LEU A 58 1.33 -18.99 -24.76
N MET A 59 2.34 -19.43 -25.51
CA MET A 59 3.67 -18.84 -25.55
C MET A 59 4.09 -18.63 -26.99
N PHE A 60 4.65 -17.48 -27.31
CA PHE A 60 5.10 -17.09 -28.63
C PHE A 60 6.53 -16.54 -28.53
N CYS A 61 7.38 -16.80 -29.53
CA CYS A 61 8.73 -16.23 -29.65
C CYS A 61 9.29 -16.42 -31.05
N ASP A 62 10.43 -15.79 -31.31
CA ASP A 62 11.10 -15.93 -32.64
C ASP A 62 11.97 -17.18 -32.70
N LYS A 63 12.57 -17.57 -31.57
CA LYS A 63 13.48 -18.72 -31.48
C LYS A 63 13.30 -19.40 -30.11
N LEU A 64 13.45 -20.75 -30.10
CA LEU A 64 13.31 -21.54 -28.87
C LEU A 64 14.27 -22.72 -28.90
N TYR A 65 14.84 -23.02 -27.73
CA TYR A 65 15.47 -24.31 -27.42
C TYR A 65 14.57 -25.09 -26.46
N ASN A 66 14.20 -26.31 -26.86
CA ASN A 66 13.39 -27.21 -26.05
C ASN A 66 14.24 -28.36 -25.52
N HIS A 67 14.41 -28.42 -24.21
CA HIS A 67 15.13 -29.48 -23.48
C HIS A 67 14.13 -30.58 -23.08
N ARG A 68 13.96 -31.58 -23.96
CA ARG A 68 12.91 -32.62 -23.83
C ARG A 68 12.95 -33.38 -22.52
N ASP A 69 14.13 -33.73 -22.02
CA ASP A 69 14.29 -34.57 -20.82
C ASP A 69 13.88 -33.84 -19.55
N SER A 70 14.04 -32.51 -19.51
CA SER A 70 13.79 -31.66 -18.32
C SER A 70 12.47 -30.89 -18.38
N ASN A 71 11.73 -30.97 -19.48
CA ASN A 71 10.52 -30.17 -19.74
C ASN A 71 10.76 -28.68 -19.52
N TYR A 72 11.84 -28.18 -20.15
CA TYR A 72 12.37 -26.84 -19.96
C TYR A 72 12.60 -26.17 -21.31
N VAL A 73 12.27 -24.90 -21.42
CA VAL A 73 12.46 -24.13 -22.65
C VAL A 73 13.20 -22.83 -22.42
N GLU A 74 13.99 -22.43 -23.42
CA GLU A 74 14.64 -21.13 -23.53
C GLU A 74 14.09 -20.43 -24.76
N ALA A 75 13.37 -19.32 -24.57
CA ALA A 75 12.72 -18.54 -25.59
C ALA A 75 13.44 -17.20 -25.80
N PHE A 76 13.62 -16.81 -27.06
CA PHE A 76 14.37 -15.63 -27.48
C PHE A 76 13.60 -14.84 -28.53
N GLY A 77 13.61 -13.52 -28.38
CA GLY A 77 13.05 -12.54 -29.32
C GLY A 77 11.53 -12.52 -29.29
N ASN A 78 10.96 -11.34 -29.10
CA ASN A 78 9.52 -11.09 -29.11
C ASN A 78 8.72 -12.11 -28.26
N VAL A 79 9.29 -12.48 -27.10
CA VAL A 79 8.61 -13.41 -26.20
C VAL A 79 7.28 -12.82 -25.74
N HIS A 80 6.19 -13.57 -25.91
CA HIS A 80 4.88 -13.19 -25.45
C HIS A 80 4.16 -14.39 -24.85
N VAL A 81 3.72 -14.27 -23.61
CA VAL A 81 2.96 -15.29 -22.88
C VAL A 81 1.57 -14.76 -22.58
N ILE A 82 0.56 -15.56 -22.86
CA ILE A 82 -0.84 -15.30 -22.46
C ILE A 82 -1.27 -16.38 -21.48
N GLN A 83 -1.72 -15.98 -20.30
CA GLN A 83 -2.27 -16.91 -19.31
C GLN A 83 -3.70 -16.55 -18.94
N ASN A 84 -4.60 -17.56 -18.97
CA ASN A 84 -6.03 -17.41 -18.65
C ASN A 84 -6.72 -16.28 -19.46
N ASP A 85 -6.29 -16.02 -20.68
CA ASP A 85 -6.79 -14.98 -21.59
C ASP A 85 -6.75 -13.52 -21.03
N THR A 86 -6.23 -13.31 -19.84
CA THR A 86 -6.27 -12.00 -19.15
C THR A 86 -4.89 -11.46 -18.82
N LEU A 87 -3.95 -12.33 -18.44
CA LEU A 87 -2.58 -11.93 -18.15
C LEU A 87 -1.74 -12.04 -19.40
N ASN A 88 -1.09 -10.94 -19.76
CA ASN A 88 -0.11 -10.89 -20.84
C ASN A 88 1.27 -10.54 -20.26
N LEU A 89 2.29 -11.26 -20.73
CA LEU A 89 3.68 -11.06 -20.29
C LEU A 89 4.58 -11.04 -21.53
N TRP A 90 5.36 -9.98 -21.69
CA TRP A 90 6.33 -9.81 -22.78
C TRP A 90 7.74 -9.68 -22.23
N GLY A 91 8.73 -9.97 -23.04
CA GLY A 91 10.16 -9.80 -22.78
C GLY A 91 11.00 -10.21 -23.97
N ASP A 92 12.30 -9.94 -23.93
CA ASP A 92 13.22 -10.33 -25.01
C ASP A 92 13.74 -11.75 -24.82
N PHE A 93 13.77 -12.24 -23.58
CA PHE A 93 14.25 -13.56 -23.22
C PHE A 93 13.40 -14.18 -22.10
N MET A 94 13.16 -15.49 -22.18
CA MET A 94 12.49 -16.24 -21.13
C MET A 94 13.07 -17.64 -20.97
N LEU A 95 13.29 -18.02 -19.71
CA LEU A 95 13.47 -19.39 -19.27
C LEU A 95 12.17 -19.90 -18.64
N TYR A 96 11.65 -21.04 -19.07
CA TYR A 96 10.45 -21.61 -18.48
C TYR A 96 10.61 -23.08 -18.18
N ASN A 97 10.29 -23.49 -16.96
CA ASN A 97 10.30 -24.87 -16.51
C ASN A 97 8.85 -25.39 -16.39
N GLY A 98 8.44 -26.29 -17.28
CA GLY A 98 7.09 -26.84 -17.29
C GLY A 98 6.76 -27.74 -16.08
N ASN A 99 7.77 -28.32 -15.41
CA ASN A 99 7.51 -29.15 -14.21
C ASN A 99 7.20 -28.31 -12.98
N THR A 100 7.78 -27.12 -12.85
CA THR A 100 7.58 -26.20 -11.72
C THR A 100 6.67 -25.03 -12.07
N GLU A 101 6.34 -24.87 -13.34
CA GLU A 101 5.58 -23.73 -13.89
C GLU A 101 6.20 -22.36 -13.58
N PHE A 102 7.53 -22.33 -13.47
CA PHE A 102 8.28 -21.14 -13.12
C PHE A 102 8.98 -20.56 -14.35
N ALA A 103 8.77 -19.24 -14.56
CA ALA A 103 9.38 -18.47 -15.63
C ALA A 103 10.36 -17.43 -15.08
N LYS A 104 11.49 -17.22 -15.79
CA LYS A 104 12.37 -16.06 -15.62
C LYS A 104 12.33 -15.26 -16.91
N VAL A 105 11.79 -14.05 -16.85
CA VAL A 105 11.66 -13.16 -18.01
C VAL A 105 12.63 -12.00 -17.85
N ARG A 106 13.33 -11.65 -18.93
CA ARG A 106 14.42 -10.69 -18.89
C ARG A 106 14.32 -9.73 -20.08
N ASP A 107 14.78 -8.54 -19.82
CA ASP A 107 14.94 -7.42 -20.75
C ASP A 107 13.61 -6.96 -21.37
N ASN A 108 13.31 -5.67 -21.24
CA ASN A 108 12.08 -5.04 -21.73
C ASN A 108 10.78 -5.74 -21.25
N VAL A 109 10.77 -6.20 -20.01
CA VAL A 109 9.65 -6.96 -19.47
C VAL A 109 8.44 -6.08 -19.26
N ILE A 110 7.30 -6.50 -19.81
CA ILE A 110 5.98 -5.91 -19.56
C ILE A 110 5.04 -7.01 -19.10
N MET A 111 4.46 -6.86 -17.93
CA MET A 111 3.38 -7.72 -17.42
C MET A 111 2.11 -6.89 -17.31
N LYS A 112 1.05 -7.33 -17.96
CA LYS A 112 -0.21 -6.58 -18.03
C LYS A 112 -1.38 -7.48 -17.73
N ASP A 113 -2.22 -7.05 -16.80
CA ASP A 113 -3.54 -7.60 -16.54
C ASP A 113 -4.62 -6.48 -16.67
N PRO A 114 -5.92 -6.76 -16.46
CA PRO A 114 -6.97 -5.73 -16.58
C PRO A 114 -6.84 -4.55 -15.60
N LYS A 115 -6.05 -4.69 -14.54
CA LYS A 115 -5.95 -3.70 -13.45
C LYS A 115 -4.67 -2.89 -13.49
N ILE A 116 -3.55 -3.51 -13.90
CA ILE A 116 -2.23 -2.87 -13.85
C ILE A 116 -1.36 -3.20 -15.07
N THR A 117 -0.34 -2.38 -15.24
CA THR A 117 0.82 -2.68 -16.09
C THR A 117 2.09 -2.54 -15.25
N LEU A 118 2.88 -3.61 -15.17
CA LEU A 118 4.23 -3.63 -14.60
C LEU A 118 5.25 -3.56 -15.73
N THR A 119 6.27 -2.73 -15.60
CA THR A 119 7.46 -2.69 -16.46
C THR A 119 8.71 -2.85 -15.63
N THR A 120 9.63 -3.72 -16.06
CA THR A 120 10.92 -4.01 -15.39
C THR A 120 11.87 -4.67 -16.40
N ASP A 121 13.13 -4.89 -16.03
CA ASP A 121 14.05 -5.71 -16.82
C ASP A 121 14.20 -7.14 -16.27
N PHE A 122 13.76 -7.37 -15.04
CA PHE A 122 13.91 -8.65 -14.34
C PHE A 122 12.60 -9.07 -13.67
N LEU A 123 11.94 -10.07 -14.22
CA LEU A 123 10.72 -10.65 -13.64
C LEU A 123 10.91 -12.17 -13.49
N ASP A 124 10.70 -12.66 -12.30
CA ASP A 124 10.48 -14.07 -12.02
C ASP A 124 8.98 -14.29 -11.79
N TYR A 125 8.39 -15.26 -12.48
CA TYR A 125 6.95 -15.51 -12.46
C TYR A 125 6.63 -16.96 -12.13
N ASP A 126 5.95 -17.20 -11.03
CA ASP A 126 5.35 -18.47 -10.64
C ASP A 126 3.94 -18.55 -11.26
N ALA A 127 3.82 -19.28 -12.35
CA ALA A 127 2.57 -19.37 -13.09
C ALA A 127 1.52 -20.27 -12.39
N ALA A 128 1.96 -21.23 -11.57
CA ALA A 128 1.08 -22.08 -10.78
C ALA A 128 0.36 -21.30 -9.69
N ASN A 129 1.10 -20.49 -8.94
CA ASN A 129 0.56 -19.65 -7.86
C ASN A 129 0.16 -18.26 -8.33
N ARG A 130 0.48 -17.89 -9.57
CA ARG A 130 0.23 -16.57 -10.17
C ARG A 130 0.86 -15.44 -9.35
N VAL A 131 2.15 -15.57 -9.04
CA VAL A 131 2.95 -14.59 -8.31
C VAL A 131 4.07 -14.07 -9.19
N GLY A 132 4.09 -12.76 -9.42
CA GLY A 132 5.21 -12.07 -10.06
C GLY A 132 6.16 -11.50 -9.00
N TYR A 133 7.46 -11.63 -9.22
CA TYR A 133 8.50 -11.03 -8.42
C TYR A 133 9.49 -10.30 -9.33
N TYR A 134 9.70 -9.01 -9.09
CA TYR A 134 10.73 -8.25 -9.79
C TYR A 134 11.78 -7.70 -8.82
N PHE A 135 12.98 -7.50 -9.35
CA PHE A 135 14.11 -6.90 -8.66
C PHE A 135 14.91 -6.03 -9.64
N ASN A 136 15.79 -5.17 -9.11
CA ASN A 136 16.50 -4.17 -9.91
C ASN A 136 15.59 -3.11 -10.57
N LYS A 137 14.56 -2.68 -9.82
CA LYS A 137 13.62 -1.65 -10.20
C LYS A 137 12.46 -2.13 -11.08
N GLY A 138 11.27 -1.70 -10.69
CA GLY A 138 10.05 -1.88 -11.46
C GLY A 138 9.14 -0.67 -11.33
N THR A 139 8.32 -0.47 -12.35
CA THR A 139 7.27 0.56 -12.37
C THR A 139 5.93 -0.09 -12.61
N ILE A 140 5.00 0.16 -11.72
CA ILE A 140 3.62 -0.31 -11.82
C ILE A 140 2.71 0.88 -12.03
N LYS A 141 1.82 0.77 -13.00
CA LYS A 141 0.79 1.77 -13.29
C LYS A 141 -0.57 1.14 -13.29
N ASP A 142 -1.52 1.80 -12.65
CA ASP A 142 -2.94 1.50 -12.80
C ASP A 142 -3.70 2.73 -13.34
N SER A 143 -5.03 2.78 -13.14
CA SER A 143 -5.85 3.87 -13.65
C SER A 143 -5.58 5.24 -13.02
N ILE A 144 -5.02 5.28 -11.80
CA ILE A 144 -4.85 6.49 -11.00
C ILE A 144 -3.48 6.64 -10.35
N ASN A 145 -2.77 5.54 -10.10
CA ASN A 145 -1.52 5.54 -9.35
C ASN A 145 -0.34 5.09 -10.22
N THR A 146 0.86 5.59 -9.89
CA THR A 146 2.13 5.05 -10.37
C THR A 146 3.01 4.72 -9.17
N LEU A 147 3.49 3.47 -9.10
CA LEU A 147 4.36 2.98 -8.03
C LEU A 147 5.69 2.55 -8.62
N ILE A 148 6.79 2.89 -7.96
CA ILE A 148 8.16 2.53 -8.34
C ILE A 148 8.85 1.97 -7.11
N SER A 149 9.60 0.87 -7.25
CA SER A 149 10.46 0.34 -6.19
C SER A 149 11.59 -0.50 -6.77
N ASP A 150 12.60 -0.80 -5.96
CA ASP A 150 13.69 -1.68 -6.37
C ASP A 150 13.26 -3.14 -6.37
N ILE A 151 12.38 -3.54 -5.44
CA ILE A 151 11.84 -4.89 -5.28
C ILE A 151 10.32 -4.82 -5.19
N GLY A 152 9.64 -5.76 -5.85
CA GLY A 152 8.20 -5.90 -5.72
C GLY A 152 7.68 -7.29 -5.99
N TYR A 153 6.60 -7.62 -5.32
CA TYR A 153 5.82 -8.84 -5.50
C TYR A 153 4.40 -8.48 -5.94
N TYR A 154 3.84 -9.22 -6.86
CA TYR A 154 2.43 -9.14 -7.24
C TYR A 154 1.74 -10.48 -7.06
N TYR A 155 0.86 -10.56 -6.09
CA TYR A 155 0.00 -11.70 -5.79
C TYR A 155 -1.33 -11.52 -6.54
N LEU A 156 -1.38 -11.96 -7.81
CA LEU A 156 -2.53 -11.77 -8.68
C LEU A 156 -3.85 -12.33 -8.11
N PRO A 157 -3.88 -13.52 -7.45
CA PRO A 157 -5.12 -14.09 -6.94
C PRO A 157 -5.84 -13.23 -5.91
N ILE A 158 -5.10 -12.43 -5.15
CA ILE A 158 -5.63 -11.57 -4.09
C ILE A 158 -5.52 -10.08 -4.42
N ASN A 159 -5.06 -9.74 -5.65
CA ASN A 159 -4.90 -8.35 -6.11
C ASN A 159 -4.01 -7.49 -5.20
N GLU A 160 -3.04 -8.10 -4.51
CA GLU A 160 -2.15 -7.43 -3.57
C GLU A 160 -0.73 -7.35 -4.11
N MET A 161 -0.11 -6.20 -3.90
CA MET A 161 1.30 -5.95 -4.19
C MET A 161 2.06 -5.59 -2.93
N PHE A 162 3.31 -6.00 -2.87
CA PHE A 162 4.24 -5.65 -1.81
C PHE A 162 5.47 -5.02 -2.45
N PHE A 163 5.90 -3.87 -1.92
CA PHE A 163 7.03 -3.08 -2.42
C PHE A 163 8.04 -2.87 -1.32
N LYS A 164 9.30 -2.96 -1.69
CA LYS A 164 10.41 -2.74 -0.78
C LYS A 164 11.56 -2.02 -1.48
N ASP A 165 12.28 -1.24 -0.70
CA ASP A 165 13.45 -0.46 -1.04
C ASP A 165 13.16 0.63 -2.11
N SER A 166 13.49 1.87 -1.77
CA SER A 166 13.32 3.05 -2.64
C SER A 166 11.90 3.25 -3.19
N VAL A 167 10.87 2.91 -2.39
CA VAL A 167 9.48 2.97 -2.86
C VAL A 167 9.02 4.40 -3.06
N LYS A 168 8.47 4.68 -4.25
CA LYS A 168 7.84 5.96 -4.61
C LYS A 168 6.45 5.70 -5.13
N VAL A 169 5.49 6.46 -4.62
CA VAL A 169 4.10 6.38 -5.07
C VAL A 169 3.63 7.76 -5.50
N TYR A 170 3.07 7.83 -6.69
CA TYR A 170 2.42 9.03 -7.21
C TYR A 170 0.92 8.75 -7.27
N THR A 171 0.15 9.48 -6.48
CA THR A 171 -1.31 9.49 -6.47
C THR A 171 -1.82 10.86 -6.98
N PRO A 172 -3.10 11.07 -7.19
CA PRO A 172 -3.62 12.37 -7.61
C PRO A 172 -3.32 13.52 -6.64
N GLU A 173 -3.24 13.23 -5.33
CA GLU A 173 -3.08 14.27 -4.30
C GLU A 173 -1.68 14.27 -3.67
N TYR A 174 -0.97 13.14 -3.68
CA TYR A 174 0.26 12.98 -2.91
C TYR A 174 1.36 12.27 -3.68
N THR A 175 2.58 12.65 -3.36
CA THR A 175 3.78 11.83 -3.65
C THR A 175 4.29 11.23 -2.34
N MET A 176 4.48 9.91 -2.30
CA MET A 176 4.97 9.20 -1.14
C MET A 176 6.35 8.63 -1.40
N TYR A 177 7.23 8.70 -0.39
CA TYR A 177 8.54 8.03 -0.36
C TYR A 177 8.57 7.14 0.86
N SER A 178 8.78 5.86 0.65
CA SER A 178 8.70 4.84 1.70
C SER A 178 9.82 3.82 1.58
N ASP A 179 10.09 3.13 2.68
CA ASP A 179 10.90 1.92 2.67
C ASP A 179 10.09 0.70 2.22
N THR A 180 8.90 0.55 2.76
CA THR A 180 8.06 -0.62 2.52
C THR A 180 6.57 -0.26 2.51
N LEU A 181 5.88 -0.67 1.45
CA LEU A 181 4.44 -0.46 1.27
C LEU A 181 3.76 -1.73 0.75
N LYS A 182 2.46 -1.85 1.02
CA LYS A 182 1.55 -2.76 0.33
C LYS A 182 0.53 -1.94 -0.47
N TYR A 183 0.07 -2.50 -1.57
CA TYR A 183 -0.98 -1.89 -2.40
C TYR A 183 -2.01 -2.92 -2.82
N GLN A 184 -3.27 -2.62 -2.54
CA GLN A 184 -4.41 -3.43 -3.00
C GLN A 184 -4.98 -2.80 -4.27
N THR A 185 -4.79 -3.48 -5.41
CA THR A 185 -5.11 -2.91 -6.73
C THR A 185 -6.60 -2.73 -6.99
N GLU A 186 -7.46 -3.44 -6.26
CA GLU A 186 -8.91 -3.37 -6.40
C GLU A 186 -9.50 -2.22 -5.59
N THR A 187 -9.17 -2.14 -4.32
CA THR A 187 -9.68 -1.13 -3.38
C THR A 187 -8.91 0.19 -3.42
N LYS A 188 -7.75 0.21 -4.10
CA LYS A 188 -6.82 1.35 -4.18
C LYS A 188 -6.25 1.79 -2.84
N VAL A 189 -6.16 0.86 -1.90
CA VAL A 189 -5.58 1.08 -0.57
C VAL A 189 -4.08 0.86 -0.60
N ILE A 190 -3.33 1.86 -0.17
CA ILE A 190 -1.90 1.83 0.09
C ILE A 190 -1.72 1.65 1.59
N THR A 191 -1.03 0.58 2.03
CA THR A 191 -0.72 0.33 3.44
C THR A 191 0.73 0.68 3.72
N ILE A 192 0.97 1.53 4.69
CA ILE A 192 2.28 1.98 5.16
C ILE A 192 2.82 0.97 6.18
N LEU A 193 3.99 0.40 5.90
CA LEU A 193 4.61 -0.63 6.75
C LEU A 193 5.98 -0.21 7.31
N GLY A 194 6.38 1.03 7.10
CA GLY A 194 7.66 1.59 7.55
C GLY A 194 7.72 3.10 7.37
N PRO A 195 8.87 3.72 7.67
CA PRO A 195 9.07 5.16 7.53
C PRO A 195 8.61 5.68 6.18
N THR A 196 7.64 6.58 6.18
CA THR A 196 7.03 7.11 4.95
C THR A 196 6.86 8.62 5.05
N ASN A 197 7.43 9.34 4.07
CA ASN A 197 7.20 10.76 3.87
C ASN A 197 6.17 10.96 2.76
N ILE A 198 5.18 11.79 3.01
CA ILE A 198 4.05 12.07 2.12
C ILE A 198 4.04 13.58 1.84
N TYR A 199 4.05 13.94 0.56
CA TYR A 199 4.10 15.33 0.11
C TYR A 199 2.85 15.63 -0.71
N GLY A 200 2.13 16.69 -0.33
CA GLY A 200 1.00 17.25 -1.06
C GLY A 200 1.16 18.76 -1.20
N ASP A 201 0.14 19.44 -1.73
CA ASP A 201 0.15 20.89 -1.86
C ASP A 201 0.24 21.56 -0.49
N ASN A 202 1.33 22.34 -0.26
CA ASN A 202 1.60 23.06 1.00
C ASN A 202 1.57 22.21 2.27
N ARG A 203 1.73 20.89 2.14
CA ARG A 203 1.69 19.97 3.28
C ARG A 203 2.70 18.84 3.14
N THR A 204 3.31 18.49 4.25
CA THR A 204 4.11 17.29 4.37
C THR A 204 3.61 16.48 5.55
N LEU A 205 3.66 15.17 5.43
CA LEU A 205 3.23 14.26 6.46
C LEU A 205 4.22 13.12 6.56
N TYR A 206 4.58 12.75 7.76
CA TYR A 206 5.39 11.57 8.07
C TYR A 206 4.56 10.60 8.88
N SER A 207 4.68 9.32 8.58
CA SER A 207 4.12 8.24 9.38
C SER A 207 4.93 6.97 9.22
N GLU A 208 4.91 6.08 10.21
CA GLU A 208 5.56 4.76 10.15
C GLU A 208 4.57 3.62 9.99
N ASN A 209 3.28 3.87 10.16
CA ASN A 209 2.23 2.87 10.02
C ASN A 209 0.88 3.52 9.69
N GLY A 210 0.07 2.84 8.90
CA GLY A 210 -1.26 3.33 8.55
C GLY A 210 -1.67 2.92 7.15
N TRP A 211 -2.68 3.57 6.62
CA TRP A 211 -3.16 3.35 5.28
C TRP A 211 -3.74 4.61 4.65
N TYR A 212 -3.71 4.65 3.33
CA TYR A 212 -4.32 5.69 2.49
C TYR A 212 -5.09 5.06 1.34
N ASN A 213 -6.33 5.48 1.15
CA ASN A 213 -7.14 5.08 0.00
C ASN A 213 -7.11 6.19 -1.06
N SER A 214 -6.46 5.93 -2.20
CA SER A 214 -6.29 6.91 -3.27
C SER A 214 -7.57 7.18 -4.08
N LEU A 215 -8.62 6.37 -3.92
CA LEU A 215 -9.91 6.58 -4.56
C LEU A 215 -10.83 7.50 -3.73
N THR A 216 -10.78 7.37 -2.41
CA THR A 216 -11.64 8.12 -1.48
C THR A 216 -10.91 9.27 -0.79
N SER A 217 -9.59 9.40 -0.98
CA SER A 217 -8.73 10.39 -0.30
C SER A 217 -8.85 10.36 1.22
N HIS A 218 -9.09 9.15 1.76
CA HIS A 218 -9.16 8.89 3.20
C HIS A 218 -7.89 8.22 3.68
N ALA A 219 -7.38 8.65 4.85
CA ALA A 219 -6.19 8.09 5.47
C ALA A 219 -6.39 7.89 6.97
N GLU A 220 -5.78 6.84 7.50
CA GLU A 220 -5.61 6.63 8.93
C GLU A 220 -4.15 6.26 9.21
N LEU A 221 -3.50 7.03 10.08
CA LEU A 221 -2.08 6.93 10.40
C LEU A 221 -1.91 6.75 11.90
N TYR A 222 -1.08 5.77 12.31
CA TYR A 222 -1.11 5.27 13.69
C TYR A 222 0.19 5.42 14.46
N LYS A 223 1.29 5.84 13.82
CA LYS A 223 2.59 5.83 14.50
C LYS A 223 3.51 6.95 14.05
N ASN A 224 3.99 7.73 15.03
CA ASN A 224 4.97 8.81 14.84
C ASN A 224 4.51 9.82 13.79
N ASN A 225 3.24 10.27 13.85
CA ASN A 225 2.72 11.18 12.85
C ASN A 225 3.23 12.59 13.09
N HIS A 226 3.85 13.17 12.07
CA HIS A 226 4.29 14.56 12.00
C HIS A 226 3.68 15.23 10.78
N LEU A 227 3.04 16.36 10.99
CA LEU A 227 2.36 17.14 9.96
C LEU A 227 2.98 18.53 9.87
N THR A 228 3.24 18.99 8.65
CA THR A 228 3.47 20.40 8.36
C THR A 228 2.40 20.83 7.36
N TYR A 229 1.71 21.92 7.65
CA TYR A 229 0.71 22.54 6.76
C TYR A 229 0.83 24.04 6.82
N ASN A 230 1.35 24.65 5.76
CA ASN A 230 1.76 26.06 5.75
C ASN A 230 2.66 26.38 6.96
N GLU A 231 2.20 27.30 7.83
CA GLU A 231 2.86 27.72 9.07
C GLU A 231 2.60 26.81 10.27
N TYR A 232 1.75 25.77 10.14
CA TYR A 232 1.38 24.89 11.23
C TYR A 232 2.26 23.65 11.26
N LEU A 233 2.80 23.35 12.45
CA LEU A 233 3.48 22.09 12.74
C LEU A 233 2.61 21.25 13.68
N GLY A 234 2.43 19.98 13.38
CA GLY A 234 1.56 19.11 14.17
C GLY A 234 2.17 17.74 14.42
N ARG A 235 1.81 17.14 15.54
CA ARG A 235 2.03 15.71 15.84
C ARG A 235 0.87 15.14 16.62
N ALA A 236 0.61 13.86 16.43
CA ALA A 236 -0.35 13.07 17.20
C ALA A 236 -0.01 11.58 17.06
N ASP A 237 -0.44 10.74 17.99
CA ASP A 237 -0.22 9.30 17.89
C ASP A 237 -1.07 8.70 16.78
N THR A 238 -2.32 9.15 16.62
CA THR A 238 -3.21 8.77 15.53
C THR A 238 -3.72 10.01 14.79
N LEU A 239 -3.70 9.95 13.46
CA LEU A 239 -4.24 10.97 12.58
C LEU A 239 -5.18 10.32 11.56
N ILE A 240 -6.43 10.75 11.54
CA ILE A 240 -7.45 10.35 10.56
C ILE A 240 -7.77 11.56 9.70
N VAL A 241 -7.66 11.42 8.39
CA VAL A 241 -7.89 12.49 7.43
C VAL A 241 -8.89 12.03 6.37
N ASP A 242 -9.92 12.82 6.18
CA ASP A 242 -10.86 12.68 5.08
C ASP A 242 -10.82 13.98 4.24
N SER A 243 -10.07 13.92 3.15
CA SER A 243 -9.89 15.09 2.28
C SER A 243 -11.18 15.53 1.59
N LEU A 244 -12.13 14.60 1.32
CA LEU A 244 -13.39 14.92 0.66
C LEU A 244 -14.32 15.73 1.56
N SER A 245 -14.46 15.35 2.81
CA SER A 245 -15.24 16.11 3.81
C SER A 245 -14.48 17.29 4.40
N GLY A 246 -13.17 17.35 4.20
CA GLY A 246 -12.28 18.33 4.83
C GLY A 246 -12.16 18.18 6.34
N LYS A 247 -12.37 16.94 6.85
CA LYS A 247 -12.29 16.62 8.28
C LYS A 247 -10.97 15.96 8.61
N ALA A 248 -10.36 16.37 9.73
CA ALA A 248 -9.23 15.68 10.34
C ALA A 248 -9.50 15.44 11.82
N ILE A 249 -9.16 14.26 12.32
CA ILE A 249 -9.28 13.84 13.72
C ILE A 249 -7.90 13.41 14.21
N MET A 250 -7.54 13.84 15.40
CA MET A 250 -6.28 13.51 16.06
C MET A 250 -6.55 12.87 17.42
N HIS A 251 -5.81 11.83 17.73
CA HIS A 251 -5.89 11.15 19.03
C HIS A 251 -4.52 11.03 19.67
N GLN A 252 -4.46 11.32 20.94
CA GLN A 252 -3.35 11.15 21.88
C GLN A 252 -2.08 11.96 21.52
N ASN A 253 -1.50 12.57 22.52
CA ASN A 253 -0.26 13.33 22.43
C ASN A 253 -0.28 14.42 21.34
N ILE A 254 -1.45 15.07 21.20
CA ILE A 254 -1.62 16.14 20.23
C ILE A 254 -0.75 17.33 20.66
N HIS A 255 0.02 17.83 19.68
CA HIS A 255 0.80 19.06 19.81
C HIS A 255 0.76 19.79 18.48
N LEU A 256 0.09 20.92 18.43
CA LEU A 256 -0.04 21.80 17.27
C LEU A 256 0.65 23.12 17.55
N TYR A 257 1.50 23.58 16.67
CA TYR A 257 2.23 24.83 16.78
C TYR A 257 2.00 25.74 15.56
N ASP A 258 1.37 26.89 15.80
CA ASP A 258 1.28 27.99 14.85
C ASP A 258 2.56 28.83 14.98
N THR A 259 3.44 28.74 13.99
CA THR A 259 4.77 29.38 14.03
C THR A 259 4.73 30.89 13.79
N VAL A 260 3.65 31.41 13.20
CA VAL A 260 3.45 32.85 12.94
C VAL A 260 2.92 33.54 14.20
N ASN A 261 1.89 32.98 14.81
CA ASN A 261 1.27 33.58 15.98
C ASN A 261 1.91 33.12 17.30
N ASN A 262 2.86 32.21 17.26
CA ASN A 262 3.51 31.60 18.41
C ASN A 262 2.52 30.97 19.41
N VAL A 263 1.57 30.20 18.88
CA VAL A 263 0.52 29.51 19.65
C VAL A 263 0.74 28.01 19.61
N ILE A 264 0.80 27.39 20.77
CA ILE A 264 0.84 25.92 20.90
C ILE A 264 -0.53 25.47 21.46
N VAL A 265 -1.07 24.39 20.89
CA VAL A 265 -2.28 23.74 21.38
C VAL A 265 -1.97 22.26 21.62
N GLU A 266 -2.30 21.78 22.81
CA GLU A 266 -2.07 20.39 23.25
C GLU A 266 -3.36 19.76 23.74
N GLY A 267 -3.45 18.42 23.68
CA GLY A 267 -4.56 17.63 24.19
C GLY A 267 -4.49 16.17 23.77
N ASN A 268 -5.55 15.40 24.05
CA ASN A 268 -5.59 13.99 23.67
C ASN A 268 -6.67 13.65 22.64
N TYR A 269 -7.63 14.54 22.40
CA TYR A 269 -8.57 14.44 21.30
C TYR A 269 -8.69 15.79 20.60
N GLY A 270 -8.62 15.80 19.28
CA GLY A 270 -8.78 17.00 18.47
C GLY A 270 -9.51 16.73 17.18
N GLU A 271 -10.29 17.69 16.73
CA GLU A 271 -10.98 17.65 15.46
C GLU A 271 -10.87 19.00 14.74
N VAL A 272 -10.64 18.93 13.44
CA VAL A 272 -10.62 20.09 12.54
C VAL A 272 -11.61 19.85 11.42
N THR A 273 -12.47 20.81 11.14
CA THR A 273 -13.41 20.78 10.03
C THR A 273 -13.20 22.02 9.16
N LYS A 274 -12.54 21.83 8.02
CA LYS A 274 -12.18 22.91 7.09
C LYS A 274 -13.40 23.68 6.57
N ASN A 275 -14.48 22.96 6.25
CA ASN A 275 -15.67 23.56 5.65
C ASN A 275 -16.42 24.53 6.57
N ASN A 276 -16.23 24.40 7.89
CA ASN A 276 -16.87 25.24 8.90
C ASN A 276 -15.87 26.18 9.60
N ASP A 277 -14.61 26.20 9.16
CA ASP A 277 -13.51 26.91 9.83
C ASP A 277 -13.53 26.70 11.36
N TYR A 278 -13.80 25.44 11.77
CA TYR A 278 -13.94 25.06 13.16
C TYR A 278 -12.92 24.01 13.55
N ALA A 279 -12.29 24.23 14.68
CA ALA A 279 -11.38 23.28 15.31
C ALA A 279 -11.61 23.24 16.81
N TYR A 280 -11.44 22.06 17.42
CA TYR A 280 -11.43 21.95 18.87
C TYR A 280 -10.47 20.87 19.35
N VAL A 281 -10.01 21.03 20.58
CA VAL A 281 -9.18 20.06 21.30
C VAL A 281 -9.77 19.86 22.69
N THR A 282 -9.83 18.62 23.14
CA THR A 282 -10.32 18.23 24.48
C THR A 282 -9.39 17.22 25.13
N GLU A 283 -9.75 16.73 26.30
CA GLU A 283 -8.98 15.75 27.05
C GLU A 283 -7.58 16.27 27.38
N ARG A 284 -7.48 17.03 28.47
CA ARG A 284 -6.28 17.74 28.90
C ARG A 284 -5.88 18.90 27.98
N ALA A 285 -6.88 19.55 27.41
CA ALA A 285 -6.66 20.63 26.47
C ALA A 285 -5.91 21.80 27.12
N GLN A 286 -4.83 22.24 26.47
CA GLN A 286 -4.00 23.37 26.87
C GLN A 286 -3.65 24.22 25.65
N LEU A 287 -3.73 25.54 25.82
CA LEU A 287 -3.23 26.52 24.86
C LEU A 287 -2.11 27.30 25.52
N ILE A 288 -1.02 27.53 24.78
CA ILE A 288 0.13 28.31 25.24
C ILE A 288 0.38 29.43 24.22
N LEU A 289 0.19 30.67 24.66
CA LEU A 289 0.63 31.82 23.89
C LEU A 289 2.08 32.10 24.30
N VAL A 290 2.99 31.77 23.38
CA VAL A 290 4.44 31.88 23.64
C VAL A 290 4.89 33.33 23.50
N GLY A 291 5.18 33.97 24.62
CA GLY A 291 5.71 35.33 24.66
C GLY A 291 7.25 35.40 24.60
N LYS A 292 7.80 36.58 24.45
CA LYS A 292 9.26 36.78 24.40
C LYS A 292 9.96 36.55 25.75
N THR A 293 9.31 36.91 26.84
CA THR A 293 9.80 36.74 28.20
C THR A 293 8.98 35.70 28.96
N ASP A 294 7.66 35.80 28.87
CA ASP A 294 6.71 35.02 29.63
C ASP A 294 5.58 34.54 28.74
N SER A 295 5.10 33.34 28.97
CA SER A 295 4.01 32.72 28.22
C SER A 295 2.70 32.78 29.00
N LEU A 296 1.57 32.88 28.30
CA LEU A 296 0.24 32.68 28.88
C LEU A 296 -0.22 31.26 28.60
N PHE A 297 -0.53 30.53 29.68
CA PHE A 297 -1.09 29.21 29.65
C PHE A 297 -2.60 29.30 29.88
N VAL A 298 -3.40 28.67 29.05
CA VAL A 298 -4.85 28.54 29.19
C VAL A 298 -5.22 27.07 29.14
N HIS A 299 -5.87 26.59 30.18
CA HIS A 299 -6.38 25.24 30.26
C HIS A 299 -7.91 25.27 30.36
N GLY A 300 -8.59 24.32 29.73
CA GLY A 300 -10.04 24.11 29.81
C GLY A 300 -10.39 22.67 29.48
N ASP A 301 -11.62 22.26 29.76
CA ASP A 301 -12.07 20.92 29.35
C ASP A 301 -12.10 20.82 27.81
N THR A 302 -12.43 21.92 27.14
CA THR A 302 -12.41 22.05 25.68
C THR A 302 -11.86 23.41 25.27
N LEU A 303 -10.94 23.42 24.34
CA LEU A 303 -10.47 24.61 23.62
C LEU A 303 -10.95 24.55 22.18
N SER A 304 -11.49 25.64 21.66
CA SER A 304 -11.95 25.70 20.28
C SER A 304 -11.55 26.99 19.59
N SER A 305 -11.44 26.90 18.26
CA SER A 305 -11.25 28.01 17.36
C SER A 305 -12.35 28.01 16.31
N SER A 306 -12.91 29.17 16.04
CA SER A 306 -13.93 29.38 15.00
C SER A 306 -13.75 30.76 14.38
N LYS A 307 -14.44 31.05 13.28
CA LYS A 307 -14.51 32.41 12.73
C LYS A 307 -15.80 33.10 13.13
N ASP A 308 -15.73 34.42 13.31
CA ASP A 308 -16.90 35.27 13.47
C ASP A 308 -17.54 35.58 12.11
N SER A 309 -18.62 36.37 12.10
CA SER A 309 -19.33 36.78 10.89
C SER A 309 -18.49 37.66 9.93
N LEU A 310 -17.39 38.21 10.41
CA LEU A 310 -16.46 39.06 9.66
C LEU A 310 -15.23 38.25 9.18
N GLY A 311 -15.14 36.96 9.55
CA GLY A 311 -14.03 36.10 9.20
C GLY A 311 -12.83 36.14 10.16
N ASN A 312 -12.93 36.85 11.31
CA ASN A 312 -11.87 36.91 12.30
C ASN A 312 -11.89 35.67 13.21
N ASN A 313 -10.73 35.26 13.68
CA ASN A 313 -10.61 34.13 14.60
C ASN A 313 -11.15 34.46 15.99
N VAL A 314 -11.94 33.56 16.54
CA VAL A 314 -12.47 33.60 17.92
C VAL A 314 -12.00 32.31 18.62
N LEU A 315 -11.17 32.49 19.65
CA LEU A 315 -10.72 31.39 20.50
C LEU A 315 -11.65 31.30 21.72
N LYS A 316 -11.97 30.08 22.13
CA LYS A 316 -12.86 29.83 23.26
C LYS A 316 -12.30 28.69 24.10
N ALA A 317 -12.38 28.88 25.42
CA ALA A 317 -12.17 27.83 26.41
C ALA A 317 -13.47 27.57 27.17
N TYR A 318 -13.89 26.33 27.26
CA TYR A 318 -15.14 25.94 27.92
C TYR A 318 -14.88 25.02 29.10
N TYR A 319 -15.53 25.31 30.20
CA TYR A 319 -15.57 24.61 31.45
C TYR A 319 -14.22 24.45 32.16
N ASN A 320 -14.23 24.71 33.46
CA ASN A 320 -13.06 24.61 34.31
C ASN A 320 -11.84 25.39 33.80
N THR A 321 -12.06 26.53 33.14
CA THR A 321 -11.00 27.32 32.51
C THR A 321 -10.09 27.92 33.58
N LYS A 322 -8.78 27.67 33.43
CA LYS A 322 -7.69 28.22 34.23
C LYS A 322 -6.70 28.89 33.32
N PHE A 323 -6.24 30.08 33.71
CA PHE A 323 -5.22 30.77 32.97
C PHE A 323 -4.11 31.25 33.92
N PHE A 324 -2.88 31.21 33.43
CA PHE A 324 -1.70 31.59 34.21
C PHE A 324 -0.66 32.28 33.31
N ASN A 325 -0.19 33.41 33.79
CA ASN A 325 1.00 34.12 33.38
C ASN A 325 1.56 34.76 34.67
N PRO A 326 2.88 35.08 34.79
CA PRO A 326 3.41 35.69 36.04
C PRO A 326 2.67 36.93 36.53
N ASP A 327 2.14 37.74 35.62
CA ASP A 327 1.42 38.97 35.94
C ASP A 327 -0.11 38.80 36.04
N LEU A 328 -0.65 37.71 35.50
CA LEU A 328 -2.10 37.47 35.42
C LEU A 328 -2.44 36.01 35.60
N GLN A 329 -3.33 35.70 36.57
CA GLN A 329 -3.84 34.36 36.79
C GLN A 329 -5.30 34.38 37.24
N GLY A 330 -6.02 33.32 36.94
CA GLY A 330 -7.42 33.22 37.33
C GLY A 330 -8.08 31.91 36.95
N ILE A 331 -9.31 31.80 37.43
CA ILE A 331 -10.22 30.68 37.16
C ILE A 331 -11.57 31.26 36.75
N CYS A 332 -12.19 30.69 35.73
CA CYS A 332 -13.54 31.03 35.29
C CYS A 332 -14.23 29.80 34.73
N ASP A 333 -15.54 29.87 34.50
CA ASP A 333 -16.26 28.78 33.83
C ASP A 333 -15.83 28.69 32.36
N SER A 334 -15.88 29.83 31.66
CA SER A 334 -15.57 29.91 30.25
C SER A 334 -14.85 31.20 29.90
N MET A 335 -14.06 31.16 28.80
CA MET A 335 -13.31 32.28 28.27
C MET A 335 -13.58 32.43 26.76
N ILE A 336 -13.79 33.66 26.29
CA ILE A 336 -13.88 33.97 24.85
C ILE A 336 -12.86 35.06 24.52
N PHE A 337 -12.06 34.81 23.49
CA PHE A 337 -11.07 35.76 22.97
C PHE A 337 -11.27 35.97 21.47
N PRO A 338 -12.04 37.00 21.06
CA PRO A 338 -12.03 37.48 19.70
C PRO A 338 -10.66 38.12 19.40
N VAL A 339 -9.90 37.51 18.52
CA VAL A 339 -8.50 37.94 18.25
C VAL A 339 -8.42 39.35 17.74
N ALA A 340 -9.41 39.80 16.97
CA ALA A 340 -9.49 41.17 16.43
C ALA A 340 -9.64 42.26 17.51
N ASP A 341 -10.31 41.94 18.63
CA ASP A 341 -10.62 42.94 19.66
C ASP A 341 -9.51 43.10 20.69
N SER A 342 -8.56 42.18 20.73
CA SER A 342 -7.54 42.08 21.82
C SER A 342 -8.13 42.08 23.23
N THR A 343 -9.40 41.69 23.37
CA THR A 343 -10.16 41.71 24.61
C THR A 343 -10.53 40.28 25.01
N VAL A 344 -10.32 39.93 26.25
CA VAL A 344 -10.71 38.62 26.80
C VAL A 344 -11.98 38.78 27.62
N TYR A 345 -12.99 37.99 27.31
CA TYR A 345 -14.25 37.93 28.07
C TYR A 345 -14.25 36.69 28.96
N LEU A 346 -14.42 36.86 30.24
CA LEU A 346 -14.47 35.80 31.27
C LEU A 346 -15.90 35.64 31.75
N PHE A 347 -16.40 34.43 31.85
CA PHE A 347 -17.77 34.11 32.26
C PHE A 347 -17.80 33.15 33.43
N GLY A 348 -18.75 33.36 34.37
CA GLY A 348 -18.95 32.54 35.53
C GLY A 348 -17.84 32.70 36.58
N THR A 349 -18.12 32.27 37.79
CA THR A 349 -17.19 32.25 38.94
C THR A 349 -17.26 30.89 39.60
#